data_1dc58c93318e0c404e9df1e0fa67fd22
#
_entry.id   1dc58c93318e0c404e9df1e0fa67fd22
#
_cell.length_a   1.000
_cell.length_b   1.000
_cell.length_c   1.000
_cell.angle_alpha   90.00
_cell.angle_beta   90.00
_cell.angle_gamma   90.00
#
_symmetry.space_group_name_H-M   'P 1'
#
loop_
_entity.id
_entity.type
_entity.pdbx_description
1 polymer ?
#
loop_
_entity_poly.entity_id
_entity_poly.type
_entity_poly.pdbx_seq_one_letter_code
_entity_poly.pdbx_strand_id
1 'polypeptide(L)'
;MKTETPRSVKTGPLISSTGQVLSRSVAFSFTLDPTLEQRILFAKCAGARRVAFNHHLGRVKESLYVRSSEKAYCGAALTPGLSWSKISFINEFNAWKNGQLESSPVNDDATRGLSWRGEIPESVFECASSDAAQALANWDGSKKGQRAGAVVGFPRFAAKGRATPSFRLRNRTREGITQSIRFTDSAHLRLPKIGVVKVLGPTRQIRRMLNRGRFHVYSATLTQRGGRWTVALTGVAAVFHPAQRSSNQRHQLPVGVDRGIKSLAVCADSDGQLLVAFEGVRELRHAEQHLIRAQKALARTTRGSKGYESARARLKKRHRSVALTRKHLLHQVSRYLVKRCSTLVVEDLNVAGMVRNRHLAKSISDAAMGELRRQIEYKAPWYGVEVVVASRFFASSKTCSGCGAVKSMLSLSERLYVCEYCDLTIDRDLNAAVNLARWTPDTPIVVST
;
A
#
# COMPACT_ATOMS: atom_id res chain seq x y z
N MET A 1 -16.96 17.38 -40.15
CA MET A 1 -16.82 17.12 -38.69
C MET A 1 -15.42 16.53 -38.47
N LYS A 2 -14.50 17.31 -37.88
CA LYS A 2 -13.15 16.83 -37.57
C LYS A 2 -13.25 16.05 -36.24
N THR A 3 -12.99 14.75 -36.29
CA THR A 3 -12.89 13.88 -35.12
C THR A 3 -11.61 14.25 -34.37
N GLU A 4 -11.77 14.84 -33.19
CA GLU A 4 -10.65 15.09 -32.29
C GLU A 4 -10.04 13.76 -31.82
N THR A 5 -8.78 13.55 -32.16
CA THR A 5 -7.93 12.45 -31.65
C THR A 5 -7.83 12.55 -30.12
N PRO A 6 -8.05 11.46 -29.36
CA PRO A 6 -7.89 11.51 -27.93
C PRO A 6 -6.43 11.77 -27.57
N ARG A 7 -6.15 12.94 -27.00
CA ARG A 7 -4.83 13.34 -26.52
C ARG A 7 -4.26 12.29 -25.56
N SER A 8 -2.98 11.97 -25.75
CA SER A 8 -2.24 11.10 -24.84
C SER A 8 -2.39 11.59 -23.39
N VAL A 9 -2.93 10.72 -22.52
CA VAL A 9 -3.14 11.06 -21.11
C VAL A 9 -1.79 11.26 -20.44
N LYS A 10 -1.47 12.51 -20.09
CA LYS A 10 -0.27 12.84 -19.32
C LYS A 10 -0.30 12.08 -17.98
N THR A 11 0.82 11.47 -17.59
CA THR A 11 0.98 10.59 -16.42
C THR A 11 0.98 11.30 -15.07
N GLY A 12 0.69 12.60 -15.03
CA GLY A 12 0.61 13.42 -13.82
C GLY A 12 -0.83 13.78 -13.42
N PRO A 13 -1.04 14.32 -12.21
CA PRO A 13 -2.35 14.82 -11.82
C PRO A 13 -2.74 15.98 -12.74
N LEU A 14 -3.98 15.94 -13.26
CA LEU A 14 -4.56 17.09 -13.94
C LEU A 14 -4.79 18.19 -12.91
N ILE A 15 -4.24 19.36 -13.15
CA ILE A 15 -4.37 20.54 -12.28
C ILE A 15 -5.23 21.56 -13.03
N SER A 16 -6.22 22.14 -12.34
CA SER A 16 -7.03 23.23 -12.89
C SER A 16 -6.22 24.52 -13.01
N SER A 17 -6.74 25.50 -13.74
CA SER A 17 -6.18 26.86 -13.80
C SER A 17 -6.06 27.53 -12.43
N THR A 18 -6.82 27.06 -11.43
CA THR A 18 -6.78 27.52 -10.03
C THR A 18 -5.89 26.66 -9.11
N GLY A 19 -5.03 25.80 -9.67
CA GLY A 19 -4.13 24.93 -8.90
C GLY A 19 -4.78 23.69 -8.26
N GLN A 20 -6.07 23.46 -8.47
CA GLN A 20 -6.75 22.29 -7.90
C GLN A 20 -6.41 21.00 -8.66
N VAL A 21 -6.11 19.93 -7.92
CA VAL A 21 -5.86 18.60 -8.47
C VAL A 21 -7.18 18.00 -8.97
N LEU A 22 -7.34 17.86 -10.29
CA LEU A 22 -8.54 17.31 -10.95
C LEU A 22 -8.53 15.80 -11.13
N SER A 23 -7.36 15.16 -10.92
CA SER A 23 -7.22 13.71 -11.06
C SER A 23 -6.23 13.15 -10.04
N ARG A 24 -6.41 11.88 -9.72
CA ARG A 24 -5.56 11.17 -8.74
C ARG A 24 -5.28 9.74 -9.17
N SER A 25 -4.13 9.21 -8.76
CA SER A 25 -3.83 7.80 -8.89
C SER A 25 -4.64 6.97 -7.90
N VAL A 26 -5.33 5.94 -8.40
CA VAL A 26 -6.17 5.04 -7.60
C VAL A 26 -5.92 3.61 -8.01
N ALA A 27 -6.03 2.68 -7.06
CA ALA A 27 -6.02 1.25 -7.31
C ALA A 27 -7.30 0.60 -6.76
N PHE A 28 -8.02 -0.11 -7.62
CA PHE A 28 -9.15 -0.95 -7.23
C PHE A 28 -8.69 -2.40 -7.15
N SER A 29 -8.86 -3.03 -5.98
CA SER A 29 -8.42 -4.41 -5.75
C SER A 29 -9.59 -5.38 -5.66
N PHE A 30 -9.47 -6.51 -6.39
CA PHE A 30 -10.47 -7.57 -6.40
C PHE A 30 -9.82 -8.92 -6.16
N THR A 31 -10.54 -9.85 -5.53
CA THR A 31 -10.15 -11.25 -5.47
C THR A 31 -10.56 -11.93 -6.79
N LEU A 32 -9.70 -12.79 -7.32
CA LEU A 32 -9.95 -13.56 -8.52
C LEU A 32 -10.32 -15.00 -8.16
N ASP A 33 -11.18 -15.61 -9.01
CA ASP A 33 -11.49 -17.02 -9.02
C ASP A 33 -11.06 -17.64 -10.36
N PRO A 34 -9.73 -17.85 -10.55
CA PRO A 34 -9.19 -18.37 -11.79
C PRO A 34 -9.39 -19.88 -11.92
N THR A 35 -9.57 -20.38 -13.16
CA THR A 35 -9.52 -21.81 -13.49
C THR A 35 -8.13 -22.40 -13.20
N LEU A 36 -8.01 -23.73 -13.27
CA LEU A 36 -6.73 -24.39 -13.08
C LEU A 36 -5.68 -23.93 -14.11
N GLU A 37 -6.05 -23.87 -15.37
CA GLU A 37 -5.19 -23.39 -16.47
C GLU A 37 -4.73 -21.95 -16.24
N GLN A 38 -5.64 -21.07 -15.85
CA GLN A 38 -5.32 -19.69 -15.52
C GLN A 38 -4.36 -19.59 -14.32
N ARG A 39 -4.51 -20.45 -13.29
CA ARG A 39 -3.58 -20.51 -12.15
C ARG A 39 -2.18 -20.93 -12.59
N ILE A 40 -2.09 -21.91 -13.49
CA ILE A 40 -0.81 -22.34 -14.06
C ILE A 40 -0.17 -21.18 -14.82
N LEU A 41 -0.92 -20.52 -15.70
CA LEU A 41 -0.44 -19.37 -16.46
C LEU A 41 -0.02 -18.19 -15.56
N PHE A 42 -0.77 -17.92 -14.48
CA PHE A 42 -0.38 -16.90 -13.49
C PHE A 42 0.95 -17.24 -12.82
N ALA A 43 1.17 -18.52 -12.49
CA ALA A 43 2.42 -18.99 -11.90
C ALA A 43 3.59 -18.85 -12.90
N LYS A 44 3.37 -19.18 -14.19
CA LYS A 44 4.35 -18.95 -15.27
C LYS A 44 4.68 -17.46 -15.43
N CYS A 45 3.68 -16.58 -15.46
CA CYS A 45 3.87 -15.12 -15.54
C CYS A 45 4.66 -14.58 -14.33
N ALA A 46 4.36 -15.06 -13.11
CA ALA A 46 5.12 -14.66 -11.92
C ALA A 46 6.57 -15.19 -11.95
N GLY A 47 6.79 -16.35 -12.58
CA GLY A 47 8.12 -16.90 -12.88
C GLY A 47 8.89 -16.01 -13.86
N ALA A 48 8.27 -15.70 -14.98
CA ALA A 48 8.83 -14.84 -16.03
C ALA A 48 9.22 -13.45 -15.51
N ARG A 49 8.36 -12.84 -14.69
CA ARG A 49 8.69 -11.58 -14.00
C ARG A 49 9.96 -11.70 -13.17
N ARG A 50 10.14 -12.82 -12.43
CA ARG A 50 11.36 -13.02 -11.63
C ARG A 50 12.61 -13.18 -12.50
N VAL A 51 12.51 -13.92 -13.61
CA VAL A 51 13.62 -14.09 -14.56
C VAL A 51 14.06 -12.73 -15.06
N ALA A 52 13.17 -11.91 -15.62
CA ALA A 52 13.50 -10.60 -16.15
C ALA A 52 14.07 -9.65 -15.08
N PHE A 53 13.45 -9.60 -13.91
CA PHE A 53 13.92 -8.76 -12.81
C PHE A 53 15.32 -9.15 -12.33
N ASN A 54 15.54 -10.45 -12.12
CA ASN A 54 16.82 -10.98 -11.63
C ASN A 54 17.94 -10.85 -12.67
N HIS A 55 17.62 -11.03 -13.95
CA HIS A 55 18.57 -10.82 -15.05
C HIS A 55 19.20 -9.43 -14.99
N HIS A 56 18.37 -8.38 -14.90
CA HIS A 56 18.89 -7.00 -14.81
C HIS A 56 19.71 -6.78 -13.54
N LEU A 57 19.27 -7.30 -12.40
CA LEU A 57 20.04 -7.15 -11.16
C LEU A 57 21.39 -7.87 -11.22
N GLY A 58 21.43 -9.07 -11.85
CA GLY A 58 22.67 -9.82 -12.06
C GLY A 58 23.67 -9.01 -12.87
N ARG A 59 23.26 -8.54 -14.03
CA ARG A 59 24.10 -7.74 -14.93
C ARG A 59 24.62 -6.45 -14.30
N VAL A 60 23.76 -5.73 -13.57
CA VAL A 60 24.19 -4.51 -12.88
C VAL A 60 25.17 -4.84 -11.77
N LYS A 61 24.93 -5.90 -10.99
CA LYS A 61 25.83 -6.32 -9.92
C LYS A 61 27.22 -6.71 -10.48
N GLU A 62 27.24 -7.46 -11.57
CA GLU A 62 28.45 -7.86 -12.30
C GLU A 62 29.21 -6.64 -12.81
N SER A 63 28.55 -5.74 -13.54
CA SER A 63 29.19 -4.51 -14.04
C SER A 63 29.75 -3.65 -12.91
N LEU A 64 29.05 -3.52 -11.78
CA LEU A 64 29.55 -2.77 -10.62
C LEU A 64 30.78 -3.45 -10.01
N TYR A 65 30.78 -4.78 -9.95
CA TYR A 65 31.93 -5.55 -9.44
C TYR A 65 33.17 -5.38 -10.34
N VAL A 66 33.01 -5.60 -11.65
CA VAL A 66 34.11 -5.43 -12.63
C VAL A 66 34.70 -4.04 -12.55
N ARG A 67 33.87 -3.00 -12.64
CA ARG A 67 34.30 -1.59 -12.56
C ARG A 67 34.97 -1.23 -11.22
N SER A 68 34.53 -1.86 -10.13
CA SER A 68 35.16 -1.68 -8.82
C SER A 68 36.55 -2.32 -8.78
N SER A 69 36.69 -3.52 -9.36
CA SER A 69 37.96 -4.22 -9.47
C SER A 69 38.95 -3.46 -10.35
N GLU A 70 38.51 -3.00 -11.52
CA GLU A 70 39.32 -2.19 -12.43
C GLU A 70 39.87 -0.93 -11.73
N LYS A 71 39.01 -0.22 -10.97
CA LYS A 71 39.44 0.93 -10.19
C LYS A 71 40.47 0.61 -9.13
N ALA A 72 40.33 -0.56 -8.50
CA ALA A 72 41.28 -0.99 -7.48
C ALA A 72 42.65 -1.36 -8.06
N TYR A 73 42.70 -1.96 -9.25
CA TYR A 73 43.93 -2.41 -9.90
C TYR A 73 44.54 -1.35 -10.84
N CYS A 74 43.74 -0.63 -11.60
CA CYS A 74 44.18 0.28 -12.66
C CYS A 74 43.95 1.76 -12.32
N GLY A 75 43.38 2.07 -11.15
CA GLY A 75 43.05 3.44 -10.75
C GLY A 75 41.81 4.03 -11.45
N ALA A 76 41.34 3.42 -12.54
CA ALA A 76 40.19 3.85 -13.32
C ALA A 76 39.30 2.70 -13.73
N ALA A 77 37.99 2.95 -13.95
CA ALA A 77 37.10 1.94 -14.53
C ALA A 77 37.22 2.01 -16.06
N LEU A 78 37.69 0.94 -16.66
CA LEU A 78 37.87 0.77 -18.11
C LEU A 78 36.55 0.35 -18.78
N THR A 79 35.81 -0.56 -18.14
CA THR A 79 34.50 -1.02 -18.62
C THR A 79 33.46 0.09 -18.58
N PRO A 80 32.73 0.37 -19.70
CA PRO A 80 31.65 1.35 -19.72
C PRO A 80 30.56 1.03 -18.71
N GLY A 81 29.96 2.06 -18.10
CA GLY A 81 28.84 1.90 -17.19
C GLY A 81 27.57 1.47 -17.91
N LEU A 82 26.80 0.55 -17.31
CA LEU A 82 25.49 0.18 -17.82
C LEU A 82 24.47 1.31 -17.61
N SER A 83 23.63 1.54 -18.62
CA SER A 83 22.48 2.42 -18.47
C SER A 83 21.35 1.68 -17.71
N TRP A 84 20.87 2.28 -16.62
CA TRP A 84 19.75 1.73 -15.83
C TRP A 84 18.41 2.35 -16.21
N SER A 85 18.30 2.91 -17.42
CA SER A 85 17.03 3.47 -17.87
C SER A 85 16.01 2.36 -18.13
N LYS A 86 14.73 2.68 -17.98
CA LYS A 86 13.63 1.74 -18.25
C LYS A 86 13.65 1.24 -19.70
N ILE A 87 13.96 2.12 -20.64
CA ILE A 87 13.99 1.82 -22.08
C ILE A 87 15.18 0.89 -22.38
N SER A 88 16.36 1.22 -21.86
CA SER A 88 17.56 0.40 -22.04
C SER A 88 17.34 -1.04 -21.53
N PHE A 89 16.77 -1.20 -20.35
CA PHE A 89 16.47 -2.52 -19.78
C PHE A 89 15.42 -3.29 -20.59
N ILE A 90 14.38 -2.64 -21.08
CA ILE A 90 13.36 -3.30 -21.92
C ILE A 90 13.99 -3.78 -23.22
N ASN A 91 14.76 -2.95 -23.91
CA ASN A 91 15.36 -3.28 -25.19
C ASN A 91 16.41 -4.40 -25.05
N GLU A 92 17.27 -4.30 -24.06
CA GLU A 92 18.28 -5.30 -23.75
C GLU A 92 17.66 -6.66 -23.42
N PHE A 93 16.65 -6.69 -22.52
CA PHE A 93 15.98 -7.94 -22.18
C PHE A 93 15.23 -8.54 -23.37
N ASN A 94 14.65 -7.71 -24.24
CA ASN A 94 14.00 -8.18 -25.46
C ASN A 94 15.00 -8.84 -26.40
N ALA A 95 16.18 -8.24 -26.59
CA ALA A 95 17.25 -8.86 -27.38
C ALA A 95 17.72 -10.18 -26.77
N TRP A 96 17.96 -10.21 -25.45
CA TRP A 96 18.41 -11.39 -24.73
C TRP A 96 17.39 -12.54 -24.78
N LYS A 97 16.12 -12.28 -24.47
CA LYS A 97 15.07 -13.33 -24.50
C LYS A 97 14.76 -13.86 -25.89
N ASN A 98 15.05 -13.07 -26.93
CA ASN A 98 14.84 -13.45 -28.33
C ASN A 98 16.06 -14.15 -28.96
N GLY A 99 17.17 -14.30 -28.24
CA GLY A 99 18.35 -14.98 -28.73
C GLY A 99 19.30 -14.13 -29.56
N GLN A 100 19.14 -12.79 -29.53
CA GLN A 100 19.91 -11.84 -30.34
C GLN A 100 21.26 -11.45 -29.68
N LEU A 101 21.51 -11.86 -28.45
CA LEU A 101 22.76 -11.59 -27.72
C LEU A 101 23.54 -12.89 -27.53
N GLU A 102 24.86 -12.81 -27.53
CA GLU A 102 25.74 -13.97 -27.22
C GLU A 102 25.45 -14.56 -25.84
N SER A 103 25.11 -13.71 -24.89
CA SER A 103 24.70 -14.11 -23.52
C SER A 103 23.29 -14.71 -23.43
N SER A 104 22.57 -14.83 -24.54
CA SER A 104 21.24 -15.42 -24.57
C SER A 104 21.30 -16.92 -24.24
N PRO A 105 20.29 -17.47 -23.52
CA PRO A 105 20.22 -18.88 -23.22
C PRO A 105 20.26 -19.73 -24.51
N VAL A 106 20.95 -20.84 -24.46
CA VAL A 106 20.96 -21.85 -25.52
C VAL A 106 20.04 -22.99 -25.08
N ASN A 107 19.10 -23.38 -25.94
CA ASN A 107 18.17 -24.48 -25.70
C ASN A 107 18.77 -25.81 -26.21
N ASP A 108 18.16 -26.94 -25.83
CA ASP A 108 18.62 -28.28 -26.22
C ASP A 108 18.63 -28.50 -27.75
N ASP A 109 17.78 -27.77 -28.50
CA ASP A 109 17.72 -27.75 -29.96
C ASP A 109 18.70 -26.77 -30.61
N ALA A 110 19.68 -26.28 -29.87
CA ALA A 110 20.66 -25.26 -30.28
C ALA A 110 20.06 -23.88 -30.63
N THR A 111 18.75 -23.67 -30.49
CA THR A 111 18.15 -22.33 -30.63
C THR A 111 18.51 -21.45 -29.46
N ARG A 112 18.63 -20.14 -29.69
CA ARG A 112 18.92 -19.18 -28.63
C ARG A 112 17.68 -18.43 -28.18
N GLY A 113 17.67 -18.04 -26.91
CA GLY A 113 16.61 -17.27 -26.26
C GLY A 113 15.73 -18.13 -25.36
N LEU A 114 14.69 -17.51 -24.79
CA LEU A 114 13.74 -18.23 -23.92
C LEU A 114 12.71 -18.97 -24.76
N SER A 115 12.74 -20.30 -24.81
CA SER A 115 11.81 -21.15 -25.57
C SER A 115 10.33 -20.88 -25.20
N TRP A 116 10.07 -20.63 -23.92
CA TRP A 116 8.72 -20.40 -23.38
C TRP A 116 8.24 -18.94 -23.46
N ARG A 117 9.02 -18.01 -24.07
CA ARG A 117 8.66 -16.57 -24.12
C ARG A 117 7.31 -16.32 -24.77
N GLY A 118 6.94 -17.12 -25.77
CA GLY A 118 5.67 -17.01 -26.49
C GLY A 118 4.41 -17.24 -25.63
N GLU A 119 4.55 -17.96 -24.52
CA GLU A 119 3.43 -18.23 -23.60
C GLU A 119 3.08 -17.03 -22.71
N ILE A 120 4.01 -16.11 -22.51
CA ILE A 120 3.91 -15.01 -21.57
C ILE A 120 3.49 -13.70 -22.28
N PRO A 121 2.57 -12.92 -21.70
CA PRO A 121 2.29 -11.57 -22.20
C PRO A 121 3.56 -10.69 -22.17
N GLU A 122 3.91 -10.04 -23.27
CA GLU A 122 5.10 -9.17 -23.39
C GLU A 122 5.18 -8.12 -22.26
N SER A 123 4.03 -7.55 -21.90
CA SER A 123 3.98 -6.55 -20.83
C SER A 123 4.45 -7.06 -19.46
N VAL A 124 4.53 -8.37 -19.23
CA VAL A 124 5.10 -8.93 -17.99
C VAL A 124 6.60 -8.67 -17.93
N PHE A 125 7.31 -8.90 -19.04
CA PHE A 125 8.74 -8.65 -19.15
C PHE A 125 9.06 -7.16 -19.10
N GLU A 126 8.34 -6.35 -19.87
CA GLU A 126 8.49 -4.89 -19.89
C GLU A 126 8.27 -4.27 -18.49
N CYS A 127 7.24 -4.72 -17.78
CA CYS A 127 6.97 -4.25 -16.44
C CYS A 127 8.05 -4.70 -15.44
N ALA A 128 8.57 -5.93 -15.58
CA ALA A 128 9.63 -6.44 -14.72
C ALA A 128 10.94 -5.65 -14.92
N SER A 129 11.30 -5.36 -16.15
CA SER A 129 12.46 -4.51 -16.51
C SER A 129 12.30 -3.10 -15.94
N SER A 130 11.11 -2.51 -16.10
CA SER A 130 10.80 -1.20 -15.51
C SER A 130 10.87 -1.20 -13.98
N ASP A 131 10.43 -2.29 -13.33
CA ASP A 131 10.49 -2.43 -11.87
C ASP A 131 11.94 -2.56 -11.39
N ALA A 132 12.81 -3.27 -12.13
CA ALA A 132 14.24 -3.37 -11.84
C ALA A 132 14.94 -2.01 -11.95
N ALA A 133 14.70 -1.28 -13.04
CA ALA A 133 15.22 0.07 -13.23
C ALA A 133 14.80 1.02 -12.09
N GLN A 134 13.52 0.98 -11.70
CA GLN A 134 13.02 1.80 -10.59
C GLN A 134 13.63 1.40 -9.23
N ALA A 135 13.84 0.11 -8.99
CA ALA A 135 14.46 -0.38 -7.76
C ALA A 135 15.92 0.09 -7.64
N LEU A 136 16.68 0.04 -8.74
CA LEU A 136 18.05 0.54 -8.82
C LEU A 136 18.12 2.06 -8.67
N ALA A 137 17.22 2.80 -9.32
CA ALA A 137 17.12 4.25 -9.15
C ALA A 137 16.83 4.66 -7.70
N ASN A 138 15.96 3.90 -7.00
CA ASN A 138 15.69 4.13 -5.59
C ASN A 138 16.90 3.86 -4.70
N TRP A 139 17.70 2.85 -5.02
CA TRP A 139 18.94 2.55 -4.31
C TRP A 139 20.00 3.62 -4.55
N ASP A 140 20.23 4.02 -5.79
CA ASP A 140 21.20 5.05 -6.15
C ASP A 140 20.82 6.40 -5.54
N GLY A 141 19.55 6.81 -5.65
CA GLY A 141 19.06 8.04 -5.03
C GLY A 141 19.16 8.00 -3.49
N SER A 142 18.98 6.83 -2.87
CA SER A 142 19.19 6.66 -1.43
C SER A 142 20.66 6.79 -1.03
N LYS A 143 21.58 6.22 -1.82
CA LYS A 143 23.03 6.34 -1.61
C LYS A 143 23.52 7.78 -1.74
N LYS A 144 22.92 8.53 -2.66
CA LYS A 144 23.24 9.95 -2.91
C LYS A 144 22.52 10.94 -1.98
N GLY A 145 21.72 10.47 -1.02
CA GLY A 145 20.93 11.34 -0.13
C GLY A 145 19.79 12.09 -0.82
N GLN A 146 19.48 11.78 -2.07
CA GLN A 146 18.43 12.44 -2.87
C GLN A 146 17.01 11.92 -2.61
N ARG A 147 16.88 10.94 -1.72
CA ARG A 147 15.60 10.30 -1.41
C ARG A 147 15.22 10.49 0.05
N ALA A 148 14.02 11.04 0.29
CA ALA A 148 13.45 11.09 1.63
C ALA A 148 13.07 9.69 2.16
N GLY A 149 13.18 9.48 3.46
CA GLY A 149 12.78 8.25 4.15
C GLY A 149 13.95 7.32 4.47
N ALA A 150 13.64 6.08 4.83
CA ALA A 150 14.64 5.09 5.24
C ALA A 150 15.65 4.76 4.13
N VAL A 151 16.88 4.47 4.53
CA VAL A 151 17.95 4.04 3.61
C VAL A 151 17.53 2.76 2.87
N VAL A 152 17.68 2.78 1.56
CA VAL A 152 17.38 1.65 0.67
C VAL A 152 18.70 1.01 0.23
N GLY A 153 18.88 -0.27 0.56
CA GLY A 153 20.01 -1.06 0.09
C GLY A 153 19.84 -1.54 -1.36
N PHE A 154 20.89 -2.19 -1.89
CA PHE A 154 20.82 -2.80 -3.23
C PHE A 154 19.62 -3.75 -3.33
N PRO A 155 18.86 -3.74 -4.45
CA PRO A 155 17.67 -4.58 -4.62
C PRO A 155 17.98 -6.07 -4.46
N ARG A 156 17.12 -6.78 -3.74
CA ARG A 156 17.28 -8.22 -3.52
C ARG A 156 16.77 -9.03 -4.71
N PHE A 157 17.49 -10.09 -5.05
CA PHE A 157 17.02 -11.08 -6.02
C PHE A 157 15.68 -11.70 -5.58
N ALA A 158 14.75 -11.81 -6.50
CA ALA A 158 13.46 -12.43 -6.26
C ALA A 158 13.58 -13.96 -6.29
N ALA A 159 13.58 -14.62 -5.13
CA ALA A 159 13.68 -16.07 -5.01
C ALA A 159 12.31 -16.75 -4.98
N LYS A 160 12.20 -17.94 -5.63
CA LYS A 160 11.02 -18.80 -5.54
C LYS A 160 10.79 -19.21 -4.06
N GLY A 161 9.57 -19.07 -3.58
CA GLY A 161 9.21 -19.40 -2.19
C GLY A 161 9.42 -18.27 -1.16
N ARG A 162 10.30 -17.30 -1.42
CA ARG A 162 10.49 -16.10 -0.57
C ARG A 162 9.73 -14.90 -1.10
N ALA A 163 9.83 -14.62 -2.39
CA ALA A 163 9.10 -13.52 -3.00
C ALA A 163 7.62 -13.89 -3.19
N THR A 164 6.73 -12.94 -2.89
CA THR A 164 5.30 -13.10 -3.18
C THR A 164 5.10 -13.21 -4.69
N PRO A 165 4.45 -14.28 -5.21
CA PRO A 165 4.17 -14.41 -6.62
C PRO A 165 3.33 -13.22 -7.10
N SER A 166 3.85 -12.47 -8.05
CA SER A 166 3.20 -11.28 -8.59
C SER A 166 3.73 -10.96 -9.97
N PHE A 167 2.85 -10.41 -10.82
CA PHE A 167 3.22 -9.86 -12.12
C PHE A 167 2.26 -8.72 -12.51
N ARG A 168 2.68 -7.88 -13.42
CA ARG A 168 1.91 -6.72 -13.87
C ARG A 168 1.70 -6.76 -15.37
N LEU A 169 0.46 -6.45 -15.79
CA LEU A 169 0.04 -6.30 -17.18
C LEU A 169 -0.21 -4.83 -17.46
N ARG A 170 0.27 -4.35 -18.59
CA ARG A 170 -0.01 -3.00 -19.07
C ARG A 170 -1.31 -2.97 -19.85
N ASN A 171 -2.14 -1.97 -19.63
CA ASN A 171 -3.32 -1.74 -20.45
C ASN A 171 -2.86 -0.97 -21.70
N ARG A 172 -2.95 -1.60 -22.87
CA ARG A 172 -2.64 -0.97 -24.14
C ARG A 172 -3.94 -0.58 -24.82
N THR A 173 -4.03 0.68 -25.21
CA THR A 173 -5.09 1.19 -26.09
C THR A 173 -4.44 1.43 -27.44
N ARG A 174 -4.93 0.80 -28.50
CA ARG A 174 -4.61 1.14 -29.90
C ARG A 174 -5.81 1.88 -30.50
N GLU A 175 -5.58 2.76 -31.45
CA GLU A 175 -6.65 3.40 -32.22
C GLU A 175 -7.60 2.33 -32.78
N GLY A 176 -8.90 2.51 -32.57
CA GLY A 176 -9.94 1.55 -33.00
C GLY A 176 -10.05 0.27 -32.20
N ILE A 177 -9.18 0.01 -31.20
CA ILE A 177 -9.19 -1.20 -30.39
C ILE A 177 -9.61 -0.89 -28.96
N THR A 178 -10.59 -1.65 -28.46
CA THR A 178 -11.00 -1.61 -27.07
C THR A 178 -9.83 -1.92 -26.13
N GLN A 179 -9.83 -1.28 -24.96
CA GLN A 179 -8.81 -1.49 -23.93
C GLN A 179 -8.55 -2.98 -23.67
N SER A 180 -7.27 -3.38 -23.62
CA SER A 180 -6.86 -4.77 -23.44
C SER A 180 -7.24 -5.33 -22.04
N ILE A 181 -7.36 -4.43 -21.03
CA ILE A 181 -7.84 -4.76 -19.69
C ILE A 181 -9.19 -4.10 -19.51
N ARG A 182 -10.27 -4.90 -19.47
CA ARG A 182 -11.64 -4.40 -19.34
C ARG A 182 -12.57 -5.40 -18.67
N PHE A 183 -13.63 -4.92 -18.04
CA PHE A 183 -14.73 -5.79 -17.59
C PHE A 183 -15.56 -6.21 -18.81
N THR A 184 -15.86 -7.49 -18.92
CA THR A 184 -16.81 -8.03 -19.91
C THR A 184 -18.23 -7.95 -19.40
N ASP A 185 -18.41 -8.15 -18.09
CA ASP A 185 -19.70 -8.06 -17.40
C ASP A 185 -19.50 -7.65 -15.92
N SER A 186 -20.48 -7.95 -15.07
CA SER A 186 -20.44 -7.59 -13.64
C SER A 186 -19.46 -8.42 -12.81
N ALA A 187 -19.03 -9.59 -13.29
CA ALA A 187 -18.22 -10.54 -12.54
C ALA A 187 -16.95 -10.98 -13.27
N HIS A 188 -16.70 -10.51 -14.49
CA HIS A 188 -15.58 -11.00 -15.31
C HIS A 188 -14.71 -9.86 -15.81
N LEU A 189 -13.39 -10.10 -15.74
CA LEU A 189 -12.34 -9.20 -16.18
C LEU A 189 -11.52 -9.85 -17.29
N ARG A 190 -11.44 -9.23 -18.45
CA ARG A 190 -10.56 -9.67 -19.54
C ARG A 190 -9.16 -9.13 -19.31
N LEU A 191 -8.18 -10.03 -19.40
CA LEU A 191 -6.75 -9.77 -19.29
C LEU A 191 -6.01 -10.23 -20.54
N PRO A 192 -5.00 -9.48 -21.05
CA PRO A 192 -4.25 -9.84 -22.25
C PRO A 192 -3.62 -11.22 -22.16
N LYS A 193 -3.76 -12.05 -23.20
CA LYS A 193 -3.29 -13.45 -23.31
C LYS A 193 -3.83 -14.43 -22.25
N ILE A 194 -4.41 -13.94 -21.17
CA ILE A 194 -4.94 -14.75 -20.07
C ILE A 194 -6.42 -15.11 -20.31
N GLY A 195 -7.11 -14.24 -21.07
CA GLY A 195 -8.54 -14.41 -21.32
C GLY A 195 -9.40 -13.76 -20.23
N VAL A 196 -10.58 -14.32 -20.05
CA VAL A 196 -11.62 -13.81 -19.14
C VAL A 196 -11.50 -14.52 -17.80
N VAL A 197 -11.33 -13.75 -16.71
CA VAL A 197 -11.14 -14.27 -15.35
C VAL A 197 -12.29 -13.79 -14.47
N LYS A 198 -12.86 -14.70 -13.69
CA LYS A 198 -13.93 -14.39 -12.74
C LYS A 198 -13.40 -13.55 -11.57
N VAL A 199 -14.14 -12.48 -11.24
CA VAL A 199 -13.84 -11.52 -10.18
C VAL A 199 -14.85 -11.72 -9.05
N LEU A 200 -14.35 -11.82 -7.83
CA LEU A 200 -15.17 -11.90 -6.63
C LEU A 200 -15.28 -10.53 -5.96
N GLY A 201 -16.50 -10.13 -5.65
CA GLY A 201 -16.81 -8.87 -4.98
C GLY A 201 -17.52 -7.84 -5.88
N PRO A 202 -17.96 -6.73 -5.30
CA PRO A 202 -18.77 -5.74 -6.01
C PRO A 202 -17.93 -4.90 -6.98
N THR A 203 -18.21 -5.01 -8.28
CA THR A 203 -17.54 -4.24 -9.34
C THR A 203 -18.34 -3.00 -9.78
N ARG A 204 -19.56 -2.81 -9.25
CA ARG A 204 -20.49 -1.75 -9.67
C ARG A 204 -19.85 -0.35 -9.67
N GLN A 205 -19.07 -0.03 -8.64
CA GLN A 205 -18.45 1.29 -8.51
C GLN A 205 -17.42 1.54 -9.62
N ILE A 206 -16.44 0.64 -9.80
CA ILE A 206 -15.41 0.81 -10.82
C ILE A 206 -16.02 0.81 -12.23
N ARG A 207 -16.96 -0.10 -12.51
CA ARG A 207 -17.63 -0.16 -13.81
C ARG A 207 -18.37 1.14 -14.12
N ARG A 208 -19.09 1.71 -13.15
CA ARG A 208 -19.75 3.02 -13.32
C ARG A 208 -18.75 4.13 -13.60
N MET A 209 -17.57 4.10 -12.96
CA MET A 209 -16.51 5.08 -13.22
C MET A 209 -15.89 4.93 -14.60
N LEU A 210 -15.65 3.69 -15.04
CA LEU A 210 -15.14 3.37 -16.38
C LEU A 210 -16.13 3.82 -17.48
N ASN A 211 -17.41 3.45 -17.35
CA ASN A 211 -18.45 3.80 -18.31
C ASN A 211 -18.70 5.30 -18.43
N ARG A 212 -18.40 6.07 -17.37
CA ARG A 212 -18.51 7.54 -17.36
C ARG A 212 -17.19 8.25 -17.70
N GLY A 213 -16.17 7.53 -18.16
CA GLY A 213 -14.84 8.11 -18.44
C GLY A 213 -14.13 8.72 -17.22
N ARG A 214 -14.60 8.40 -16.00
CA ARG A 214 -14.03 8.95 -14.75
C ARG A 214 -12.87 8.15 -14.17
N PHE A 215 -12.54 7.04 -14.76
CA PHE A 215 -11.39 6.20 -14.38
C PHE A 215 -10.76 5.61 -15.62
N HIS A 216 -9.46 5.79 -15.76
CA HIS A 216 -8.66 5.18 -16.81
C HIS A 216 -7.68 4.18 -16.20
N VAL A 217 -7.75 2.92 -16.68
CA VAL A 217 -6.87 1.83 -16.20
C VAL A 217 -5.55 1.87 -16.95
N TYR A 218 -4.43 1.97 -16.23
CA TYR A 218 -3.08 1.86 -16.81
C TYR A 218 -2.53 0.44 -16.77
N SER A 219 -2.80 -0.27 -15.67
CA SER A 219 -2.25 -1.60 -15.45
C SER A 219 -3.09 -2.44 -14.52
N ALA A 220 -2.92 -3.77 -14.63
CA ALA A 220 -3.42 -4.75 -13.70
C ALA A 220 -2.24 -5.48 -13.05
N THR A 221 -2.12 -5.39 -11.74
CA THR A 221 -1.13 -6.15 -10.96
C THR A 221 -1.80 -7.34 -10.31
N LEU A 222 -1.40 -8.56 -10.71
CA LEU A 222 -1.89 -9.79 -10.12
C LEU A 222 -0.91 -10.25 -9.04
N THR A 223 -1.44 -10.62 -7.88
CA THR A 223 -0.63 -11.03 -6.72
C THR A 223 -1.27 -12.20 -6.01
N GLN A 224 -0.48 -13.21 -5.66
CA GLN A 224 -0.95 -14.36 -4.86
C GLN A 224 -0.62 -14.13 -3.38
N ARG A 225 -1.64 -14.02 -2.54
CA ARG A 225 -1.48 -13.92 -1.09
C ARG A 225 -2.43 -14.87 -0.38
N GLY A 226 -1.93 -15.62 0.61
CA GLY A 226 -2.75 -16.56 1.38
C GLY A 226 -3.49 -17.59 0.52
N GLY A 227 -2.85 -18.09 -0.56
CA GLY A 227 -3.41 -19.09 -1.47
C GLY A 227 -4.42 -18.56 -2.49
N ARG A 228 -4.73 -17.25 -2.50
CA ARG A 228 -5.66 -16.64 -3.46
C ARG A 228 -4.99 -15.61 -4.34
N TRP A 229 -5.44 -15.53 -5.58
CA TRP A 229 -5.05 -14.47 -6.50
C TRP A 229 -5.93 -13.24 -6.33
N THR A 230 -5.30 -12.08 -6.36
CA THR A 230 -5.96 -10.78 -6.36
C THR A 230 -5.44 -9.96 -7.52
N VAL A 231 -6.28 -9.11 -8.08
CA VAL A 231 -5.90 -8.12 -9.10
C VAL A 231 -6.07 -6.73 -8.52
N ALA A 232 -5.09 -5.88 -8.71
CA ALA A 232 -5.16 -4.44 -8.46
C ALA A 232 -5.16 -3.72 -9.80
N LEU A 233 -6.29 -3.09 -10.16
CA LEU A 233 -6.41 -2.23 -11.34
C LEU A 233 -5.96 -0.82 -10.94
N THR A 234 -4.80 -0.42 -11.42
CA THR A 234 -4.19 0.88 -11.12
C THR A 234 -4.40 1.82 -12.30
N GLY A 235 -4.77 3.05 -12.00
CA GLY A 235 -5.03 4.06 -13.02
C GLY A 235 -5.27 5.43 -12.43
N VAL A 236 -5.77 6.35 -13.26
CA VAL A 236 -6.14 7.70 -12.88
C VAL A 236 -7.65 7.82 -12.79
N ALA A 237 -8.13 8.37 -11.68
CA ALA A 237 -9.53 8.69 -11.47
C ALA A 237 -9.72 10.20 -11.35
N ALA A 238 -10.84 10.71 -11.90
CA ALA A 238 -11.26 12.07 -11.68
C ALA A 238 -11.55 12.31 -10.19
N VAL A 239 -11.12 13.45 -9.67
CA VAL A 239 -11.45 13.89 -8.31
C VAL A 239 -12.92 14.32 -8.31
N PHE A 240 -13.68 13.83 -7.34
CA PHE A 240 -15.06 14.27 -7.15
C PHE A 240 -15.05 15.74 -6.71
N HIS A 241 -15.86 16.56 -7.37
CA HIS A 241 -15.92 17.99 -7.10
C HIS A 241 -16.31 18.27 -5.64
N PRO A 242 -15.67 19.21 -4.94
CA PRO A 242 -16.03 19.60 -3.57
C PRO A 242 -17.49 20.02 -3.39
N ALA A 243 -18.09 20.58 -4.44
CA ALA A 243 -19.48 21.07 -4.43
C ALA A 243 -20.58 20.00 -4.25
N GLN A 244 -20.25 18.70 -4.25
CA GLN A 244 -21.23 17.63 -3.92
C GLN A 244 -21.35 17.36 -2.41
N ARG A 245 -20.84 18.26 -1.58
CA ARG A 245 -20.91 18.15 -0.13
C ARG A 245 -22.06 19.02 0.35
N SER A 246 -23.08 18.41 0.92
CA SER A 246 -23.96 19.16 1.78
C SER A 246 -23.14 19.64 2.99
N SER A 247 -22.77 20.91 2.99
CA SER A 247 -22.10 21.58 4.12
C SER A 247 -22.87 21.38 5.44
N ASN A 248 -24.17 21.25 5.37
CA ASN A 248 -25.08 21.13 6.52
C ASN A 248 -25.04 19.79 7.27
N GLN A 249 -24.24 18.81 6.81
CA GLN A 249 -24.18 17.48 7.45
C GLN A 249 -22.83 17.18 8.10
N ARG A 250 -21.95 18.16 8.25
CA ARG A 250 -20.63 17.96 8.82
C ARG A 250 -20.48 18.69 10.12
N HIS A 251 -19.82 18.02 11.03
CA HIS A 251 -19.33 18.63 12.25
C HIS A 251 -18.33 19.75 11.88
N GLN A 252 -18.59 20.98 12.28
CA GLN A 252 -17.83 22.15 11.87
C GLN A 252 -16.59 22.38 12.75
N LEU A 253 -16.69 22.03 14.03
CA LEU A 253 -15.57 22.16 14.97
C LEU A 253 -14.46 21.18 14.62
N PRO A 254 -13.21 21.53 14.91
CA PRO A 254 -12.09 20.58 14.81
C PRO A 254 -12.35 19.34 15.67
N VAL A 255 -12.03 18.18 15.11
CA VAL A 255 -12.22 16.89 15.79
C VAL A 255 -10.85 16.25 16.04
N GLY A 256 -10.50 16.08 17.29
CA GLY A 256 -9.33 15.34 17.71
C GLY A 256 -9.58 13.84 17.61
N VAL A 257 -8.59 13.11 17.13
CA VAL A 257 -8.63 11.66 16.95
C VAL A 257 -7.49 11.04 17.75
N ASP A 258 -7.80 10.62 18.97
CA ASP A 258 -6.88 9.82 19.77
C ASP A 258 -6.90 8.37 19.29
N ARG A 259 -5.71 7.78 19.04
CA ARG A 259 -5.53 6.43 18.51
C ARG A 259 -4.92 5.53 19.56
N GLY A 260 -5.75 4.66 20.10
CA GLY A 260 -5.38 3.82 21.24
C GLY A 260 -5.27 2.32 20.90
N ILE A 261 -4.84 1.56 21.91
CA ILE A 261 -4.78 0.09 21.88
C ILE A 261 -6.12 -0.51 22.29
N LYS A 262 -6.81 0.10 23.27
CA LYS A 262 -8.11 -0.35 23.78
C LYS A 262 -9.21 0.03 22.80
N SER A 263 -9.31 1.30 22.51
CA SER A 263 -10.16 1.86 21.46
C SER A 263 -9.30 2.17 20.24
N LEU A 264 -9.75 1.76 19.06
CA LEU A 264 -9.02 2.01 17.82
C LEU A 264 -8.88 3.50 17.56
N ALA A 265 -9.92 4.25 17.87
CA ALA A 265 -9.93 5.70 17.89
C ALA A 265 -11.04 6.22 18.80
N VAL A 266 -10.74 7.24 19.58
CA VAL A 266 -11.71 8.08 20.30
C VAL A 266 -11.70 9.45 19.64
N CYS A 267 -12.87 9.98 19.33
CA CYS A 267 -13.02 11.22 18.59
C CYS A 267 -13.92 12.17 19.37
N ALA A 268 -13.41 13.35 19.66
CA ALA A 268 -14.14 14.42 20.35
C ALA A 268 -13.88 15.76 19.63
N ASP A 269 -14.80 16.71 19.82
CA ASP A 269 -14.63 18.07 19.31
C ASP A 269 -13.91 18.97 20.34
N SER A 270 -13.68 20.22 19.95
CA SER A 270 -13.04 21.22 20.80
C SER A 270 -13.89 21.63 22.01
N ASP A 271 -15.20 21.42 21.97
CA ASP A 271 -16.11 21.74 23.07
C ASP A 271 -16.19 20.62 24.11
N GLY A 272 -15.52 19.48 23.86
CA GLY A 272 -15.47 18.34 24.77
C GLY A 272 -16.56 17.29 24.50
N GLN A 273 -17.34 17.42 23.43
CA GLN A 273 -18.36 16.45 23.08
C GLN A 273 -17.73 15.21 22.46
N LEU A 274 -17.98 14.04 23.05
CA LEU A 274 -17.63 12.75 22.44
C LEU A 274 -18.49 12.53 21.18
N LEU A 275 -17.85 12.47 20.03
CA LEU A 275 -18.52 12.18 18.75
C LEU A 275 -18.66 10.68 18.51
N VAL A 276 -17.61 9.91 18.77
CA VAL A 276 -17.59 8.46 18.59
C VAL A 276 -16.35 7.83 19.22
N ALA A 277 -16.52 6.67 19.83
CA ALA A 277 -15.44 5.77 20.21
C ALA A 277 -15.54 4.48 19.39
N PHE A 278 -14.46 4.14 18.71
CA PHE A 278 -14.36 2.88 17.97
C PHE A 278 -13.63 1.86 18.82
N GLU A 279 -14.37 1.11 19.59
CA GLU A 279 -13.82 0.04 20.43
C GLU A 279 -13.36 -1.15 19.60
N GLY A 280 -12.54 -2.01 20.21
CA GLY A 280 -12.04 -3.24 19.61
C GLY A 280 -13.18 -4.16 19.18
N VAL A 281 -13.31 -4.39 17.87
CA VAL A 281 -14.44 -5.07 17.26
C VAL A 281 -14.43 -6.57 17.56
N ARG A 282 -15.57 -7.09 17.95
CA ARG A 282 -15.80 -8.50 18.28
C ARG A 282 -15.31 -9.44 17.16
N GLU A 283 -15.52 -9.06 15.91
CA GLU A 283 -15.11 -9.84 14.72
C GLU A 283 -13.58 -9.98 14.62
N LEU A 284 -12.82 -8.95 14.99
CA LEU A 284 -11.35 -9.01 14.98
C LEU A 284 -10.86 -9.96 16.09
N ARG A 285 -11.39 -9.86 17.30
CA ARG A 285 -11.06 -10.78 18.40
C ARG A 285 -11.36 -12.23 18.05
N HIS A 286 -12.52 -12.51 17.42
CA HIS A 286 -12.86 -13.84 16.90
C HIS A 286 -11.86 -14.36 15.87
N ALA A 287 -11.51 -13.52 14.90
CA ALA A 287 -10.52 -13.89 13.87
C ALA A 287 -9.15 -14.21 14.49
N GLU A 288 -8.73 -13.46 15.50
CA GLU A 288 -7.48 -13.68 16.25
C GLU A 288 -7.49 -14.96 17.08
N GLN A 289 -8.59 -15.27 17.75
CA GLN A 289 -8.74 -16.55 18.47
C GLN A 289 -8.60 -17.75 17.53
N HIS A 290 -9.21 -17.67 16.35
CA HIS A 290 -9.04 -18.71 15.32
C HIS A 290 -7.61 -18.79 14.80
N LEU A 291 -6.90 -17.67 14.71
CA LEU A 291 -5.48 -17.64 14.33
C LEU A 291 -4.62 -18.35 15.39
N ILE A 292 -4.82 -18.04 16.67
CA ILE A 292 -4.11 -18.68 17.80
C ILE A 292 -4.32 -20.20 17.78
N ARG A 293 -5.57 -20.67 17.60
CA ARG A 293 -5.86 -22.10 17.47
C ARG A 293 -5.12 -22.76 16.31
N ALA A 294 -5.06 -22.07 15.13
CA ALA A 294 -4.34 -22.58 13.97
C ALA A 294 -2.81 -22.61 14.18
N GLN A 295 -2.25 -21.66 14.92
CA GLN A 295 -0.83 -21.66 15.31
C GLN A 295 -0.50 -22.84 16.22
N LYS A 296 -1.32 -23.07 17.27
CA LYS A 296 -1.17 -24.23 18.16
C LYS A 296 -1.29 -25.56 17.40
N ALA A 297 -2.23 -25.66 16.45
CA ALA A 297 -2.39 -26.85 15.63
C ALA A 297 -1.16 -27.12 14.74
N LEU A 298 -0.58 -26.09 14.10
CA LEU A 298 0.65 -26.25 13.31
C LEU A 298 1.83 -26.68 14.17
N ALA A 299 1.99 -26.11 15.37
CA ALA A 299 3.10 -26.43 16.28
C ALA A 299 3.12 -27.91 16.73
N ARG A 300 1.96 -28.58 16.69
CA ARG A 300 1.82 -30.01 17.06
C ARG A 300 2.08 -30.97 15.89
N THR A 301 2.37 -30.46 14.69
CA THR A 301 2.56 -31.30 13.50
C THR A 301 4.03 -31.47 13.15
N THR A 302 4.43 -32.64 12.67
CA THR A 302 5.81 -32.91 12.23
C THR A 302 6.08 -32.19 10.92
N ARG A 303 7.17 -31.41 10.90
CA ARG A 303 7.61 -30.64 9.72
C ARG A 303 7.86 -31.58 8.53
N GLY A 304 7.31 -31.21 7.36
CA GLY A 304 7.43 -32.02 6.13
C GLY A 304 6.31 -33.06 5.92
N SER A 305 5.49 -33.34 6.93
CA SER A 305 4.35 -34.26 6.78
C SER A 305 3.19 -33.64 5.97
N LYS A 306 2.32 -34.46 5.38
CA LYS A 306 1.07 -34.00 4.75
C LYS A 306 0.19 -33.22 5.74
N GLY A 307 0.17 -33.64 7.01
CA GLY A 307 -0.51 -32.94 8.11
C GLY A 307 0.04 -31.53 8.34
N TYR A 308 1.36 -31.38 8.33
CA TYR A 308 2.02 -30.07 8.45
C TYR A 308 1.63 -29.12 7.29
N GLU A 309 1.67 -29.57 6.04
CA GLU A 309 1.33 -28.72 4.90
C GLU A 309 -0.15 -28.31 4.95
N SER A 310 -1.06 -29.19 5.38
CA SER A 310 -2.48 -28.87 5.59
C SER A 310 -2.67 -27.83 6.71
N ALA A 311 -2.00 -28.01 7.86
CA ALA A 311 -2.05 -27.07 8.98
C ALA A 311 -1.44 -25.71 8.60
N ARG A 312 -0.34 -25.70 7.85
CA ARG A 312 0.31 -24.48 7.32
C ARG A 312 -0.60 -23.72 6.35
N ALA A 313 -1.32 -24.42 5.46
CA ALA A 313 -2.30 -23.81 4.57
C ALA A 313 -3.46 -23.18 5.36
N ARG A 314 -3.96 -23.87 6.40
CA ARG A 314 -4.99 -23.37 7.31
C ARG A 314 -4.52 -22.13 8.06
N LEU A 315 -3.31 -22.13 8.60
CA LEU A 315 -2.70 -20.98 9.26
C LEU A 315 -2.61 -19.76 8.33
N LYS A 316 -2.12 -19.94 7.09
CA LYS A 316 -2.10 -18.86 6.07
C LYS A 316 -3.48 -18.26 5.82
N LYS A 317 -4.53 -19.09 5.77
CA LYS A 317 -5.92 -18.66 5.61
C LYS A 317 -6.37 -17.80 6.80
N ARG A 318 -6.02 -18.18 8.05
CA ARG A 318 -6.38 -17.44 9.27
C ARG A 318 -5.64 -16.10 9.37
N HIS A 319 -4.35 -16.05 9.07
CA HIS A 319 -3.61 -14.77 8.97
C HIS A 319 -4.27 -13.81 7.99
N ARG A 320 -4.69 -14.32 6.82
CA ARG A 320 -5.40 -13.50 5.85
C ARG A 320 -6.73 -12.98 6.38
N SER A 321 -7.50 -13.81 7.08
CA SER A 321 -8.79 -13.41 7.68
C SER A 321 -8.60 -12.24 8.62
N VAL A 322 -7.67 -12.33 9.57
CA VAL A 322 -7.33 -11.24 10.50
C VAL A 322 -6.95 -9.96 9.76
N ALA A 323 -6.06 -10.06 8.77
CA ALA A 323 -5.61 -8.90 8.00
C ALA A 323 -6.76 -8.21 7.23
N LEU A 324 -7.68 -8.99 6.65
CA LEU A 324 -8.83 -8.46 5.92
C LEU A 324 -9.86 -7.82 6.86
N THR A 325 -10.17 -8.46 7.99
CA THR A 325 -11.10 -7.92 9.01
C THR A 325 -10.55 -6.58 9.53
N ARG A 326 -9.26 -6.54 9.90
CA ARG A 326 -8.59 -5.30 10.35
C ARG A 326 -8.65 -4.21 9.29
N LYS A 327 -8.29 -4.54 8.05
CA LYS A 327 -8.34 -3.59 6.94
C LYS A 327 -9.76 -3.04 6.73
N HIS A 328 -10.77 -3.90 6.78
CA HIS A 328 -12.17 -3.50 6.63
C HIS A 328 -12.58 -2.50 7.72
N LEU A 329 -12.27 -2.80 8.97
CA LEU A 329 -12.53 -1.93 10.12
C LEU A 329 -11.89 -0.55 9.95
N LEU A 330 -10.59 -0.50 9.64
CA LEU A 330 -9.88 0.76 9.40
C LEU A 330 -10.51 1.58 8.26
N HIS A 331 -10.99 0.91 7.22
CA HIS A 331 -11.70 1.59 6.14
C HIS A 331 -13.06 2.13 6.57
N GLN A 332 -13.77 1.45 7.46
CA GLN A 332 -15.03 1.96 8.03
C GLN A 332 -14.78 3.20 8.89
N VAL A 333 -13.84 3.13 9.84
CA VAL A 333 -13.47 4.25 10.72
C VAL A 333 -13.04 5.47 9.92
N SER A 334 -12.01 5.32 9.08
CA SER A 334 -11.50 6.44 8.30
C SER A 334 -12.53 7.04 7.33
N ARG A 335 -13.44 6.21 6.76
CA ARG A 335 -14.55 6.69 5.94
C ARG A 335 -15.59 7.46 6.75
N TYR A 336 -15.91 6.99 7.96
CA TYR A 336 -16.83 7.67 8.86
C TYR A 336 -16.35 9.08 9.16
N LEU A 337 -15.07 9.19 9.60
CA LEU A 337 -14.45 10.47 9.97
C LEU A 337 -14.43 11.47 8.80
N VAL A 338 -13.86 11.09 7.65
CA VAL A 338 -13.76 12.02 6.49
C VAL A 338 -15.10 12.37 5.86
N LYS A 339 -16.18 11.64 6.19
CA LYS A 339 -17.53 12.02 5.73
C LYS A 339 -18.23 13.00 6.66
N ARG A 340 -17.91 12.96 7.94
CA ARG A 340 -18.67 13.68 8.98
C ARG A 340 -17.97 14.90 9.55
N CYS A 341 -16.63 14.98 9.42
CA CYS A 341 -15.85 16.07 9.99
C CYS A 341 -15.34 16.99 8.89
N SER A 342 -15.21 18.29 9.18
CA SER A 342 -14.57 19.29 8.33
C SER A 342 -13.05 19.31 8.55
N THR A 343 -12.62 19.27 9.80
CA THR A 343 -11.22 19.27 10.22
C THR A 343 -10.96 18.10 11.17
N LEU A 344 -9.88 17.36 10.94
CA LEU A 344 -9.41 16.24 11.79
C LEU A 344 -8.02 16.55 12.30
N VAL A 345 -7.84 16.50 13.62
CA VAL A 345 -6.54 16.66 14.27
C VAL A 345 -6.05 15.30 14.74
N VAL A 346 -4.88 14.86 14.27
CA VAL A 346 -4.30 13.55 14.57
C VAL A 346 -2.89 13.69 15.14
N GLU A 347 -2.47 12.79 16.01
CA GLU A 347 -1.12 12.80 16.56
C GLU A 347 -0.05 12.33 15.55
N ASP A 348 1.18 12.84 15.69
CA ASP A 348 2.37 12.29 15.02
C ASP A 348 3.02 11.17 15.82
N LEU A 349 2.34 10.03 15.96
CA LEU A 349 2.86 8.89 16.70
C LEU A 349 4.08 8.27 16.02
N ASN A 350 5.17 8.08 16.77
CA ASN A 350 6.31 7.28 16.34
C ASN A 350 6.00 5.77 16.43
N VAL A 351 5.10 5.30 15.58
CA VAL A 351 4.66 3.88 15.57
C VAL A 351 5.85 2.92 15.40
N ALA A 352 6.85 3.28 14.60
CA ALA A 352 8.05 2.46 14.40
C ALA A 352 8.88 2.30 15.68
N GLY A 353 8.99 3.37 16.47
CA GLY A 353 9.65 3.32 17.80
C GLY A 353 8.83 2.51 18.81
N MET A 354 7.52 2.73 18.83
CA MET A 354 6.61 2.03 19.74
C MET A 354 6.61 0.50 19.50
N VAL A 355 6.70 0.04 18.27
CA VAL A 355 6.76 -1.41 17.93
C VAL A 355 8.06 -2.06 18.41
N ARG A 356 9.13 -1.29 18.67
CA ARG A 356 10.38 -1.84 19.26
C ARG A 356 10.19 -2.28 20.72
N ASN A 357 9.21 -1.73 21.44
CA ASN A 357 8.84 -2.20 22.75
C ASN A 357 8.16 -3.57 22.64
N ARG A 358 8.86 -4.64 23.06
CA ARG A 358 8.41 -6.05 22.91
C ARG A 358 7.07 -6.32 23.62
N HIS A 359 6.77 -5.64 24.73
CA HIS A 359 5.53 -5.81 25.48
C HIS A 359 4.32 -5.22 24.77
N LEU A 360 4.50 -4.15 24.01
CA LEU A 360 3.42 -3.43 23.34
C LEU A 360 3.38 -3.68 21.83
N ALA A 361 4.45 -4.24 21.24
CA ALA A 361 4.61 -4.40 19.80
C ALA A 361 3.43 -5.10 19.12
N LYS A 362 2.91 -6.16 19.72
CA LYS A 362 1.74 -6.89 19.21
C LYS A 362 0.50 -6.00 19.21
N SER A 363 0.18 -5.38 20.34
CA SER A 363 -1.01 -4.53 20.51
C SER A 363 -0.98 -3.31 19.59
N ILE A 364 0.20 -2.68 19.44
CA ILE A 364 0.40 -1.53 18.52
C ILE A 364 0.26 -1.96 17.06
N SER A 365 0.82 -3.11 16.70
CA SER A 365 0.67 -3.68 15.34
C SER A 365 -0.78 -4.09 15.09
N ASP A 366 -1.48 -4.59 16.09
CA ASP A 366 -2.88 -4.99 16.02
C ASP A 366 -3.81 -3.78 15.92
N ALA A 367 -3.52 -2.68 16.61
CA ALA A 367 -4.25 -1.42 16.48
C ALA A 367 -4.02 -0.73 15.12
N ALA A 368 -2.96 -1.11 14.39
CA ALA A 368 -2.65 -0.59 13.04
C ALA A 368 -2.73 0.96 12.95
N MET A 369 -2.22 1.64 13.99
CA MET A 369 -2.32 3.10 14.16
C MET A 369 -1.76 3.88 12.98
N GLY A 370 -0.63 3.44 12.40
CA GLY A 370 -0.05 4.05 11.21
C GLY A 370 -0.90 3.90 9.95
N GLU A 371 -1.57 2.75 9.80
CA GLU A 371 -2.46 2.51 8.66
C GLU A 371 -3.75 3.32 8.74
N LEU A 372 -4.30 3.54 9.94
CA LEU A 372 -5.46 4.41 10.14
C LEU A 372 -5.12 5.86 9.74
N ARG A 373 -3.99 6.40 10.24
CA ARG A 373 -3.50 7.73 9.85
C ARG A 373 -3.35 7.83 8.34
N ARG A 374 -2.64 6.91 7.73
CA ARG A 374 -2.46 6.87 6.27
C ARG A 374 -3.79 6.85 5.52
N GLN A 375 -4.81 6.13 6.06
CA GLN A 375 -6.13 6.09 5.44
C GLN A 375 -6.91 7.40 5.60
N ILE A 376 -6.76 8.11 6.70
CA ILE A 376 -7.33 9.45 6.90
C ILE A 376 -6.66 10.42 5.91
N GLU A 377 -5.34 10.49 5.90
CA GLU A 377 -4.56 11.42 5.08
C GLU A 377 -4.88 11.30 3.57
N TYR A 378 -4.96 10.08 3.01
CA TYR A 378 -5.26 9.97 1.59
C TYR A 378 -6.75 10.12 1.24
N LYS A 379 -7.66 9.87 2.20
CA LYS A 379 -9.10 10.05 1.97
C LYS A 379 -9.55 11.49 2.19
N ALA A 380 -8.95 12.19 3.11
CA ALA A 380 -9.34 13.54 3.48
C ALA A 380 -9.42 14.49 2.27
N PRO A 381 -8.46 14.57 1.35
CA PRO A 381 -8.56 15.38 0.14
C PRO A 381 -9.73 14.99 -0.75
N TRP A 382 -10.18 13.73 -0.69
CA TRP A 382 -11.32 13.26 -1.49
C TRP A 382 -12.64 13.85 -1.03
N TYR A 383 -12.71 14.19 0.24
CA TYR A 383 -13.87 14.78 0.88
C TYR A 383 -13.65 16.26 1.24
N GLY A 384 -12.40 16.83 1.00
CA GLY A 384 -11.93 18.17 1.36
C GLY A 384 -12.00 18.38 2.86
N VAL A 385 -11.62 17.39 3.55
CA VAL A 385 -11.37 17.44 4.97
C VAL A 385 -9.95 17.95 5.15
N GLU A 386 -9.77 18.88 6.03
CA GLU A 386 -8.47 19.30 6.50
C GLU A 386 -7.94 18.28 7.51
N VAL A 387 -6.65 17.93 7.41
CA VAL A 387 -5.98 17.08 8.37
C VAL A 387 -4.82 17.85 8.96
N VAL A 388 -4.94 18.15 10.23
CA VAL A 388 -3.90 18.81 11.03
C VAL A 388 -3.17 17.73 11.81
N VAL A 389 -1.84 17.78 11.82
CA VAL A 389 -1.00 16.82 12.54
C VAL A 389 -0.39 17.51 13.74
N ALA A 390 -0.83 17.10 14.93
CA ALA A 390 -0.31 17.63 16.17
C ALA A 390 1.15 17.17 16.38
N SER A 391 1.96 18.02 16.99
CA SER A 391 3.35 17.70 17.34
C SER A 391 3.42 16.41 18.16
N ARG A 392 4.41 15.56 17.88
CA ARG A 392 4.65 14.32 18.66
C ARG A 392 5.05 14.58 20.11
N PHE A 393 5.49 15.78 20.40
CA PHE A 393 5.88 16.22 21.75
C PHE A 393 4.70 16.83 22.51
N PHE A 394 3.56 17.03 21.86
CA PHE A 394 2.35 17.48 22.55
C PHE A 394 1.79 16.37 23.45
N ALA A 395 1.74 16.65 24.75
CA ALA A 395 1.35 15.68 25.76
C ALA A 395 -0.18 15.57 25.87
N SER A 396 -0.88 15.23 24.79
CA SER A 396 -2.34 15.22 24.68
C SER A 396 -3.03 14.48 25.84
N SER A 397 -2.51 13.32 26.24
CA SER A 397 -3.09 12.50 27.33
C SER A 397 -2.73 12.96 28.74
N LYS A 398 -1.67 13.75 28.92
CA LYS A 398 -1.22 14.29 30.22
C LYS A 398 -1.77 15.70 30.51
N THR A 399 -2.21 16.41 29.49
CA THR A 399 -2.78 17.76 29.62
C THR A 399 -4.25 17.65 30.05
N CYS A 400 -4.65 18.48 31.02
CA CYS A 400 -6.05 18.58 31.42
C CYS A 400 -6.85 19.34 30.35
N SER A 401 -7.92 18.74 29.85
CA SER A 401 -8.82 19.39 28.90
C SER A 401 -9.69 20.50 29.53
N GLY A 402 -9.77 20.57 30.86
CA GLY A 402 -10.48 21.64 31.58
C GLY A 402 -9.64 22.89 31.80
N CYS A 403 -8.46 22.74 32.42
CA CYS A 403 -7.63 23.88 32.84
C CYS A 403 -6.27 23.99 32.15
N GLY A 404 -5.88 23.02 31.31
CA GLY A 404 -4.59 23.03 30.63
C GLY A 404 -3.39 22.57 31.46
N ALA A 405 -3.56 22.26 32.75
CA ALA A 405 -2.47 21.77 33.60
C ALA A 405 -1.93 20.43 33.07
N VAL A 406 -0.61 20.25 33.12
CA VAL A 406 0.07 19.05 32.60
C VAL A 406 0.57 18.21 33.77
N LYS A 407 0.14 16.95 33.82
CA LYS A 407 0.65 15.98 34.79
C LYS A 407 2.08 15.55 34.46
N SER A 408 2.94 15.51 35.46
CA SER A 408 4.31 15.00 35.32
C SER A 408 4.32 13.52 34.94
N MET A 409 3.46 12.72 35.61
CA MET A 409 3.34 11.26 35.40
C MET A 409 1.89 10.87 35.14
N LEU A 410 1.69 9.94 34.23
CA LEU A 410 0.42 9.26 33.97
C LEU A 410 0.72 7.83 33.52
N SER A 411 0.32 6.85 34.32
CA SER A 411 0.54 5.43 34.01
C SER A 411 -0.29 4.99 32.80
N LEU A 412 0.24 4.06 32.01
CA LEU A 412 -0.51 3.45 30.90
C LEU A 412 -1.72 2.63 31.36
N SER A 413 -1.75 2.21 32.63
CA SER A 413 -2.87 1.48 33.24
C SER A 413 -4.00 2.41 33.68
N GLU A 414 -3.72 3.67 33.95
CA GLU A 414 -4.73 4.65 34.33
C GLU A 414 -5.66 4.95 33.17
N ARG A 415 -6.96 4.78 33.40
CA ARG A 415 -8.02 4.99 32.39
C ARG A 415 -8.84 6.25 32.64
N LEU A 416 -8.90 6.68 33.89
CA LEU A 416 -9.50 7.95 34.26
C LEU A 416 -8.39 8.99 34.43
N TYR A 417 -8.58 10.13 33.83
CA TYR A 417 -7.79 11.32 34.07
C TYR A 417 -8.49 12.12 35.18
N VAL A 418 -7.81 12.32 36.29
CA VAL A 418 -8.29 13.14 37.43
C VAL A 418 -7.33 14.33 37.51
N CYS A 419 -7.82 15.55 37.33
CA CYS A 419 -7.00 16.73 37.44
C CYS A 419 -6.79 17.12 38.91
N GLU A 420 -5.58 17.45 39.28
CA GLU A 420 -5.21 17.88 40.64
C GLU A 420 -5.50 19.40 40.88
N TYR A 421 -5.84 20.14 39.81
CA TYR A 421 -6.03 21.59 39.87
C TYR A 421 -7.48 22.06 39.69
N CYS A 422 -8.30 21.30 38.93
CA CYS A 422 -9.68 21.71 38.66
C CYS A 422 -10.70 20.57 38.86
N ASP A 423 -10.29 19.49 39.51
CA ASP A 423 -11.11 18.31 39.87
C ASP A 423 -11.80 17.62 38.69
N LEU A 424 -11.43 17.98 37.44
CA LEU A 424 -11.96 17.33 36.26
C LEU A 424 -11.65 15.83 36.33
N THR A 425 -12.69 15.02 36.28
CA THR A 425 -12.59 13.56 36.16
C THR A 425 -13.20 13.14 34.83
N ILE A 426 -12.38 12.59 33.92
CA ILE A 426 -12.78 12.26 32.54
C ILE A 426 -12.05 10.99 32.09
N ASP A 427 -12.63 10.25 31.10
CA ASP A 427 -11.90 9.17 30.43
C ASP A 427 -10.63 9.73 29.76
N ARG A 428 -9.51 9.04 29.96
CA ARG A 428 -8.19 9.49 29.48
C ARG A 428 -8.14 9.66 27.96
N ASP A 429 -8.72 8.71 27.20
CA ASP A 429 -8.68 8.74 25.74
C ASP A 429 -9.62 9.86 25.23
N LEU A 430 -10.72 10.15 25.93
CA LEU A 430 -11.57 11.30 25.67
C LEU A 430 -10.86 12.62 25.97
N ASN A 431 -10.18 12.74 27.12
CA ASN A 431 -9.36 13.91 27.45
C ASN A 431 -8.32 14.20 26.37
N ALA A 432 -7.62 13.15 25.90
CA ALA A 432 -6.63 13.29 24.83
C ALA A 432 -7.27 13.75 23.49
N ALA A 433 -8.44 13.21 23.15
CA ALA A 433 -9.16 13.62 21.95
C ALA A 433 -9.59 15.09 21.99
N VAL A 434 -10.08 15.58 23.11
CA VAL A 434 -10.43 17.00 23.30
C VAL A 434 -9.21 17.90 23.17
N ASN A 435 -8.11 17.53 23.81
CA ASN A 435 -6.85 18.28 23.72
C ASN A 435 -6.31 18.34 22.29
N LEU A 436 -6.41 17.24 21.55
CA LEU A 436 -6.06 17.23 20.13
C LEU A 436 -6.97 18.14 19.30
N ALA A 437 -8.29 18.15 19.57
CA ALA A 437 -9.21 19.01 18.86
C ALA A 437 -8.89 20.50 19.02
N ARG A 438 -8.35 20.88 20.19
CA ARG A 438 -7.94 22.26 20.53
C ARG A 438 -6.52 22.59 20.10
N TRP A 439 -5.74 21.62 19.64
CA TRP A 439 -4.36 21.84 19.27
C TRP A 439 -4.24 22.71 18.03
N THR A 440 -3.33 23.70 18.10
CA THR A 440 -2.91 24.55 16.99
C THR A 440 -1.38 24.52 16.85
N PRO A 441 -0.79 24.92 15.72
CA PRO A 441 0.67 25.02 15.57
C PRO A 441 1.35 25.90 16.65
N ASP A 442 0.62 26.89 17.15
CA ASP A 442 1.10 27.81 18.19
C ASP A 442 0.88 27.28 19.63
N THR A 443 0.29 26.10 19.77
CA THR A 443 0.08 25.48 21.11
C THR A 443 1.42 25.22 21.78
N PRO A 444 1.66 25.75 23.00
CA PRO A 444 2.91 25.56 23.72
C PRO A 444 3.20 24.06 23.93
N ILE A 445 4.42 23.65 23.63
CA ILE A 445 4.88 22.30 23.90
C ILE A 445 5.57 22.32 25.26
N VAL A 446 4.87 21.87 26.29
CA VAL A 446 5.46 21.69 27.63
C VAL A 446 6.29 20.41 27.59
N VAL A 447 7.60 20.56 27.53
CA VAL A 447 8.54 19.44 27.68
C VAL A 447 8.66 19.17 29.19
N SER A 448 8.09 18.08 29.67
CA SER A 448 8.36 17.64 31.04
C SER A 448 9.83 17.24 31.14
N THR A 449 10.61 18.04 31.87
CA THR A 449 11.98 17.75 32.27
C THR A 449 12.05 16.46 33.10
#